data_a8b8c18dda4ad2f838ea828e8e55df4f
#
_entry.id   a8b8c18dda4ad2f838ea828e8e55df4f
#
_cell.length_a   1.000
_cell.length_b   1.000
_cell.length_c   1.000
_cell.angle_alpha   90.00
_cell.angle_beta   90.00
_cell.angle_gamma   90.00
#
_symmetry.space_group_name_H-M   'P 1'
#
loop_
_entity.id
_entity.type
_entity.pdbx_description
1 polymer ?
#
loop_
_entity_poly.entity_id
_entity_poly.type
_entity_poly.pdbx_seq_one_letter_code
_entity_poly.pdbx_strand_id
1 'polypeptide(L)'
;MRKTLLATTCLAALLSTTAHAETTITTATTAPVRTSTIKSGAPDDIKITSTGSVKPTSGTAVTIDSNHKAINEGTIEISNVNGARGIVAEAGTVGSITNAATGKIIIDEPYAPTDIDNDGDIDGAFALGSNRVGIATLGAFTGNIVNSGAITIEGNDSAGIRLGGPLTGNFTTDGTVSVLGDRALGVGLQDVAGNVRLAGTITATGLDATAARVARSSSRAT
;
A
#
# COMPACT_ATOMS: atom_id res chain seq x y z
N MET A 1 -21.58 -10.99 -72.33
CA MET A 1 -20.69 -10.40 -71.31
C MET A 1 -21.31 -10.63 -69.94
N ARG A 2 -20.78 -11.59 -69.15
CA ARG A 2 -21.19 -11.86 -67.76
C ARG A 2 -20.31 -11.04 -66.82
N LYS A 3 -20.88 -10.16 -66.05
CA LYS A 3 -20.17 -9.38 -65.00
C LYS A 3 -20.21 -10.18 -63.72
N THR A 4 -19.03 -10.64 -63.26
CA THR A 4 -18.84 -11.31 -62.00
C THR A 4 -18.65 -10.25 -60.91
N LEU A 5 -19.56 -10.22 -59.94
CA LEU A 5 -19.48 -9.34 -58.77
C LEU A 5 -18.65 -10.07 -57.69
N LEU A 6 -17.47 -9.55 -57.34
CA LEU A 6 -16.70 -10.04 -56.18
C LEU A 6 -17.27 -9.33 -54.93
N ALA A 7 -17.85 -10.10 -54.03
CA ALA A 7 -18.22 -9.61 -52.70
C ALA A 7 -17.02 -9.80 -51.76
N THR A 8 -16.41 -8.67 -51.33
CA THR A 8 -15.35 -8.66 -50.32
C THR A 8 -16.00 -8.63 -48.94
N THR A 9 -16.03 -9.77 -48.30
CA THR A 9 -16.45 -9.87 -46.88
C THR A 9 -15.32 -9.36 -45.98
N CYS A 10 -15.50 -8.17 -45.40
CA CYS A 10 -14.63 -7.62 -44.39
C CYS A 10 -14.94 -8.32 -43.06
N LEU A 11 -14.04 -9.25 -42.64
CA LEU A 11 -14.11 -9.90 -41.32
C LEU A 11 -13.59 -8.91 -40.27
N ALA A 12 -14.48 -8.19 -39.60
CA ALA A 12 -14.14 -7.38 -38.45
C ALA A 12 -13.82 -8.32 -37.28
N ALA A 13 -12.54 -8.48 -36.95
CA ALA A 13 -12.12 -9.13 -35.70
C ALA A 13 -12.52 -8.26 -34.52
N LEU A 14 -13.56 -8.65 -33.79
CA LEU A 14 -13.92 -8.10 -32.50
C LEU A 14 -12.82 -8.52 -31.51
N LEU A 15 -11.86 -7.65 -31.25
CA LEU A 15 -10.99 -7.73 -30.11
C LEU A 15 -11.84 -7.53 -28.85
N SER A 16 -12.31 -8.61 -28.26
CA SER A 16 -12.89 -8.57 -26.91
C SER A 16 -11.79 -8.20 -25.93
N THR A 17 -11.70 -6.94 -25.54
CA THR A 17 -11.00 -6.57 -24.31
C THR A 17 -11.74 -7.26 -23.18
N THR A 18 -11.15 -8.29 -22.60
CA THR A 18 -11.63 -8.84 -21.34
C THR A 18 -11.56 -7.72 -20.32
N ALA A 19 -12.70 -7.14 -19.97
CA ALA A 19 -12.79 -6.30 -18.79
C ALA A 19 -12.45 -7.20 -17.61
N HIS A 20 -11.25 -7.04 -17.04
CA HIS A 20 -10.90 -7.67 -15.77
C HIS A 20 -11.83 -7.06 -14.72
N ALA A 21 -12.84 -7.83 -14.32
CA ALA A 21 -13.68 -7.47 -13.19
C ALA A 21 -12.84 -7.70 -11.93
N GLU A 22 -12.53 -6.61 -11.21
CA GLU A 22 -11.85 -6.69 -9.92
C GLU A 22 -12.77 -7.30 -8.85
N THR A 23 -12.22 -8.10 -7.94
CA THR A 23 -12.97 -8.61 -6.78
C THR A 23 -13.11 -7.49 -5.75
N THR A 24 -14.37 -7.11 -5.46
CA THR A 24 -14.68 -6.01 -4.56
C THR A 24 -15.04 -6.49 -3.15
N ILE A 25 -14.47 -5.83 -2.14
CA ILE A 25 -14.81 -5.99 -0.72
C ILE A 25 -15.69 -4.80 -0.33
N THR A 26 -16.98 -5.02 -0.21
CA THR A 26 -18.00 -3.99 0.04
C THR A 26 -18.48 -3.95 1.49
N THR A 27 -18.15 -4.95 2.29
CA THR A 27 -18.50 -5.11 3.70
C THR A 27 -17.25 -5.40 4.54
N ALA A 28 -17.39 -5.38 5.86
CA ALA A 28 -16.31 -5.72 6.76
C ALA A 28 -15.95 -7.21 6.69
N THR A 29 -14.65 -7.52 6.63
CA THR A 29 -14.09 -8.85 6.79
C THR A 29 -12.94 -8.85 7.79
N THR A 30 -12.84 -9.91 8.58
CA THR A 30 -11.69 -10.17 9.48
C THR A 30 -10.67 -11.15 8.87
N ALA A 31 -10.99 -11.72 7.70
CA ALA A 31 -10.06 -12.57 6.99
C ALA A 31 -9.05 -11.73 6.20
N PRO A 32 -7.74 -12.00 6.30
CA PRO A 32 -6.76 -11.43 5.40
C PRO A 32 -7.02 -11.86 3.96
N VAL A 33 -6.70 -10.99 3.00
CA VAL A 33 -6.96 -11.22 1.58
C VAL A 33 -5.67 -11.23 0.76
N ARG A 34 -5.67 -12.04 -0.31
CA ARG A 34 -4.50 -12.22 -1.19
C ARG A 34 -4.93 -12.16 -2.65
N THR A 35 -4.15 -11.46 -3.48
CA THR A 35 -4.47 -11.38 -4.91
C THR A 35 -4.45 -12.72 -5.62
N SER A 36 -3.67 -13.70 -5.15
CA SER A 36 -3.58 -15.04 -5.75
C SER A 36 -4.85 -15.89 -5.58
N THR A 37 -5.73 -15.55 -4.62
CA THR A 37 -6.85 -16.41 -4.23
C THR A 37 -8.18 -15.68 -4.04
N ILE A 38 -8.19 -14.36 -4.20
CA ILE A 38 -9.35 -13.52 -3.85
C ILE A 38 -10.63 -13.87 -4.61
N LYS A 39 -10.53 -14.36 -5.83
CA LYS A 39 -11.65 -14.76 -6.68
C LYS A 39 -11.99 -16.24 -6.51
N SER A 40 -12.55 -16.60 -5.35
CA SER A 40 -12.93 -17.99 -5.07
C SER A 40 -11.78 -18.99 -5.27
N GLY A 41 -10.56 -18.61 -4.85
CA GLY A 41 -9.36 -19.42 -5.00
C GLY A 41 -8.54 -19.14 -6.28
N ALA A 42 -9.01 -18.29 -7.17
CA ALA A 42 -8.28 -17.83 -8.36
C ALA A 42 -7.70 -16.42 -8.15
N PRO A 43 -6.66 -16.04 -8.91
CA PRO A 43 -6.09 -14.71 -8.86
C PRO A 43 -7.04 -13.66 -9.43
N ASP A 44 -7.07 -12.48 -8.80
CA ASP A 44 -7.78 -11.30 -9.29
C ASP A 44 -7.24 -10.02 -8.62
N ASP A 45 -7.63 -8.87 -9.16
CA ASP A 45 -7.43 -7.57 -8.54
C ASP A 45 -8.30 -7.44 -7.29
N ILE A 46 -7.78 -6.73 -6.27
CA ILE A 46 -8.52 -6.45 -5.03
C ILE A 46 -8.94 -4.98 -5.00
N LYS A 47 -10.22 -4.73 -4.73
CA LYS A 47 -10.71 -3.40 -4.40
C LYS A 47 -11.52 -3.42 -3.10
N ILE A 48 -11.05 -2.69 -2.10
CA ILE A 48 -11.83 -2.38 -0.89
C ILE A 48 -12.60 -1.10 -1.18
N THR A 49 -13.91 -1.18 -1.25
CA THR A 49 -14.77 -0.01 -1.54
C THR A 49 -14.87 0.89 -0.32
N SER A 50 -15.40 2.11 -0.47
CA SER A 50 -15.54 3.08 0.63
C SER A 50 -16.38 2.57 1.81
N THR A 51 -17.23 1.58 1.60
CA THR A 51 -18.02 0.91 2.64
C THR A 51 -17.39 -0.39 3.16
N GLY A 52 -16.36 -0.89 2.45
CA GLY A 52 -15.66 -2.13 2.80
C GLY A 52 -14.56 -1.92 3.82
N SER A 53 -14.22 -3.00 4.52
CA SER A 53 -13.04 -3.01 5.37
C SER A 53 -12.39 -4.39 5.49
N VAL A 54 -11.07 -4.40 5.72
CA VAL A 54 -10.29 -5.60 6.03
C VAL A 54 -9.63 -5.38 7.38
N LYS A 55 -10.07 -6.14 8.41
CA LYS A 55 -9.66 -5.97 9.81
C LYS A 55 -9.19 -7.30 10.42
N PRO A 56 -8.07 -7.87 9.98
CA PRO A 56 -7.58 -9.12 10.56
C PRO A 56 -7.05 -8.90 11.99
N THR A 57 -7.08 -9.95 12.79
CA THR A 57 -6.59 -9.93 14.17
C THR A 57 -5.08 -10.19 14.29
N SER A 58 -4.39 -10.42 13.16
CA SER A 58 -2.93 -10.65 13.13
C SER A 58 -2.39 -10.57 11.70
N GLY A 59 -1.09 -10.38 11.56
CA GLY A 59 -0.35 -10.52 10.30
C GLY A 59 -0.55 -9.39 9.31
N THR A 60 -0.86 -9.73 8.07
CA THR A 60 -1.01 -8.79 6.93
C THR A 60 -2.45 -8.77 6.45
N ALA A 61 -3.03 -7.59 6.27
CA ALA A 61 -4.42 -7.47 5.82
C ALA A 61 -4.56 -7.79 4.31
N VAL A 62 -3.72 -7.19 3.46
CA VAL A 62 -3.78 -7.36 2.01
C VAL A 62 -2.40 -7.77 1.50
N THR A 63 -2.32 -8.90 0.79
CA THR A 63 -1.09 -9.38 0.17
C THR A 63 -1.23 -9.40 -1.36
N ILE A 64 -0.32 -8.74 -2.06
CA ILE A 64 -0.13 -8.85 -3.49
C ILE A 64 0.94 -9.92 -3.73
N ASP A 65 0.53 -11.13 -4.07
CA ASP A 65 1.36 -12.31 -4.30
C ASP A 65 1.12 -12.93 -5.70
N SER A 66 0.51 -12.17 -6.57
CA SER A 66 0.32 -12.44 -7.99
C SER A 66 0.34 -11.12 -8.77
N ASN A 67 0.40 -11.19 -10.10
CA ASN A 67 0.51 -9.98 -10.94
C ASN A 67 -0.83 -9.24 -11.07
N HIS A 68 -1.29 -8.72 -9.93
CA HIS A 68 -2.55 -8.01 -9.78
C HIS A 68 -2.37 -6.75 -8.93
N LYS A 69 -3.40 -5.93 -8.87
CA LYS A 69 -3.39 -4.66 -8.12
C LYS A 69 -4.23 -4.74 -6.84
N ALA A 70 -3.94 -3.86 -5.90
CA ALA A 70 -4.77 -3.60 -4.74
C ALA A 70 -5.15 -2.12 -4.67
N ILE A 71 -6.46 -1.85 -4.56
CA ILE A 71 -7.03 -0.52 -4.41
C ILE A 71 -7.79 -0.48 -3.10
N ASN A 72 -7.41 0.44 -2.22
CA ASN A 72 -8.13 0.71 -0.97
C ASN A 72 -8.84 2.06 -1.06
N GLU A 73 -10.17 2.05 -1.13
CA GLU A 73 -11.04 3.21 -0.97
C GLU A 73 -11.75 3.19 0.40
N GLY A 74 -11.62 2.09 1.14
CA GLY A 74 -12.25 1.83 2.44
C GLY A 74 -11.27 1.85 3.59
N THR A 75 -11.39 0.87 4.50
CA THR A 75 -10.57 0.81 5.71
C THR A 75 -9.81 -0.50 5.82
N ILE A 76 -8.50 -0.41 6.02
CA ILE A 76 -7.64 -1.49 6.50
C ILE A 76 -7.28 -1.14 7.93
N GLU A 77 -7.52 -2.06 8.89
CA GLU A 77 -7.29 -1.79 10.31
C GLU A 77 -6.78 -3.03 11.02
N ILE A 78 -5.67 -2.89 11.75
CA ILE A 78 -5.12 -3.94 12.61
C ILE A 78 -4.72 -3.29 13.93
N SER A 79 -5.32 -3.71 15.03
CA SER A 79 -5.07 -3.11 16.33
C SER A 79 -4.31 -4.05 17.25
N ASN A 80 -3.35 -3.49 17.98
CA ASN A 80 -2.58 -4.16 19.04
C ASN A 80 -1.79 -5.41 18.59
N VAL A 81 -1.24 -5.37 17.35
CA VAL A 81 -0.44 -6.48 16.79
C VAL A 81 0.95 -5.99 16.41
N ASN A 82 1.99 -6.58 16.98
CA ASN A 82 3.38 -6.35 16.58
C ASN A 82 3.64 -6.99 15.20
N GLY A 83 4.43 -6.31 14.36
CA GLY A 83 4.75 -6.79 13.03
C GLY A 83 3.59 -6.75 12.04
N ALA A 84 2.45 -6.16 12.41
CA ALA A 84 1.28 -6.03 11.54
C ALA A 84 1.57 -5.20 10.28
N ARG A 85 0.93 -5.57 9.17
CA ARG A 85 1.09 -4.90 7.87
C ARG A 85 -0.25 -4.67 7.19
N GLY A 86 -0.43 -3.47 6.64
CA GLY A 86 -1.64 -3.12 5.90
C GLY A 86 -1.66 -3.77 4.51
N ILE A 87 -0.90 -3.23 3.56
CA ILE A 87 -0.76 -3.78 2.19
C ILE A 87 0.69 -4.20 1.98
N VAL A 88 0.90 -5.43 1.55
CA VAL A 88 2.23 -5.98 1.24
C VAL A 88 2.27 -6.49 -0.19
N ALA A 89 3.29 -6.10 -0.96
CA ALA A 89 3.63 -6.74 -2.21
C ALA A 89 4.82 -7.68 -2.02
N GLU A 90 4.67 -8.93 -2.45
CA GLU A 90 5.74 -9.92 -2.45
C GLU A 90 6.81 -9.55 -3.50
N ALA A 91 8.04 -10.00 -3.26
CA ALA A 91 9.16 -9.71 -4.17
C ALA A 91 8.91 -10.26 -5.58
N GLY A 92 9.21 -9.45 -6.60
CA GLY A 92 9.09 -9.82 -8.01
C GLY A 92 7.68 -9.74 -8.59
N THR A 93 6.68 -9.29 -7.82
CA THR A 93 5.32 -9.10 -8.34
C THR A 93 5.20 -7.87 -9.24
N VAL A 94 4.26 -7.95 -10.18
CA VAL A 94 3.89 -6.86 -11.10
C VAL A 94 2.45 -6.45 -10.82
N GLY A 95 2.19 -5.16 -10.60
CA GLY A 95 0.85 -4.68 -10.29
C GLY A 95 0.82 -3.22 -9.90
N SER A 96 -0.09 -2.83 -9.03
CA SER A 96 -0.08 -1.50 -8.42
C SER A 96 -0.68 -1.52 -7.02
N ILE A 97 -0.27 -0.56 -6.20
CA ILE A 97 -0.85 -0.29 -4.89
C ILE A 97 -1.44 1.11 -4.92
N THR A 98 -2.72 1.23 -4.60
CA THR A 98 -3.40 2.52 -4.48
C THR A 98 -4.18 2.59 -3.18
N ASN A 99 -3.76 3.49 -2.28
CA ASN A 99 -4.59 3.95 -1.18
C ASN A 99 -5.25 5.26 -1.64
N ALA A 100 -6.51 5.17 -2.06
CA ALA A 100 -7.25 6.27 -2.66
C ALA A 100 -7.58 7.36 -1.61
N ALA A 101 -8.06 8.52 -2.03
CA ALA A 101 -8.31 9.67 -1.15
C ALA A 101 -9.25 9.37 0.04
N THR A 102 -10.18 8.44 -0.10
CA THR A 102 -11.05 7.97 0.99
C THR A 102 -10.46 6.80 1.78
N GLY A 103 -9.39 6.18 1.27
CA GLY A 103 -8.76 5.00 1.85
C GLY A 103 -8.04 5.31 3.16
N LYS A 104 -8.22 4.42 4.12
CA LYS A 104 -7.57 4.49 5.43
C LYS A 104 -6.80 3.20 5.69
N ILE A 105 -5.57 3.34 6.15
CA ILE A 105 -4.75 2.24 6.68
C ILE A 105 -4.38 2.63 8.10
N ILE A 106 -4.89 1.89 9.08
CA ILE A 106 -4.75 2.15 10.51
C ILE A 106 -4.11 0.91 11.16
N ILE A 107 -2.95 1.07 11.75
CA ILE A 107 -2.30 0.02 12.54
C ILE A 107 -1.87 0.66 13.84
N ASP A 108 -2.65 0.45 14.86
CA ASP A 108 -2.60 1.18 16.12
C ASP A 108 -2.51 0.27 17.35
N GLU A 109 -2.58 0.89 18.49
CA GLU A 109 -2.69 0.23 19.80
C GLU A 109 -3.53 1.08 20.76
N PRO A 110 -4.06 0.47 21.86
CA PRO A 110 -4.85 1.20 22.83
C PRO A 110 -4.02 2.13 23.74
N TYR A 111 -2.69 2.04 23.69
CA TYR A 111 -1.80 2.90 24.45
C TYR A 111 -1.85 4.33 23.88
N ALA A 112 -2.02 5.31 24.75
CA ALA A 112 -1.93 6.72 24.41
C ALA A 112 -0.79 7.35 25.20
N PRO A 113 0.24 7.91 24.54
CA PRO A 113 1.29 8.64 25.23
C PRO A 113 0.74 9.90 25.90
N THR A 114 1.33 10.28 27.03
CA THR A 114 0.87 11.38 27.87
C THR A 114 1.97 12.42 28.08
N ASP A 115 1.56 13.67 28.13
CA ASP A 115 2.32 14.80 28.65
C ASP A 115 1.82 15.03 30.09
N ILE A 116 2.61 14.58 31.11
CA ILE A 116 2.17 14.54 32.50
C ILE A 116 2.34 15.91 33.18
N ASP A 117 3.38 16.66 32.79
CA ASP A 117 3.69 17.96 33.37
C ASP A 117 3.21 19.14 32.55
N ASN A 118 2.60 18.88 31.39
CA ASN A 118 2.01 19.85 30.47
C ASN A 118 3.01 20.89 29.93
N ASP A 119 4.25 20.47 29.67
CA ASP A 119 5.28 21.32 29.09
C ASP A 119 5.31 21.29 27.55
N GLY A 120 4.49 20.45 26.93
CA GLY A 120 4.28 20.37 25.49
C GLY A 120 5.03 19.21 24.82
N ASP A 121 5.74 18.39 25.61
CA ASP A 121 6.33 17.18 25.10
C ASP A 121 5.69 15.91 25.74
N ILE A 122 6.07 14.74 25.25
CA ILE A 122 5.52 13.46 25.72
C ILE A 122 6.46 12.85 26.76
N ASP A 123 5.91 12.62 27.97
CA ASP A 123 6.56 11.92 29.05
C ASP A 123 6.49 10.39 28.89
N GLY A 124 7.62 9.77 28.61
CA GLY A 124 7.70 8.31 28.54
C GLY A 124 7.67 7.75 27.12
N ALA A 125 7.06 6.58 26.94
CA ALA A 125 7.07 5.89 25.66
C ALA A 125 6.13 6.52 24.65
N PHE A 126 6.55 6.69 23.40
CA PHE A 126 5.68 7.11 22.29
C PHE A 126 4.72 6.00 21.84
N ALA A 127 5.16 4.74 21.94
CA ALA A 127 4.36 3.55 21.65
C ALA A 127 4.93 2.34 22.42
N LEU A 128 4.11 1.32 22.68
CA LEU A 128 4.52 0.06 23.29
C LEU A 128 4.75 -1.04 22.27
N GLY A 129 3.93 -1.07 21.21
CA GLY A 129 4.07 -2.04 20.12
C GLY A 129 5.17 -1.66 19.11
N SER A 130 5.45 -2.55 18.14
CA SER A 130 6.57 -2.35 17.25
C SER A 130 6.42 -3.04 15.88
N ASN A 131 7.30 -2.62 14.92
CA ASN A 131 7.50 -3.26 13.61
C ASN A 131 6.24 -3.27 12.71
N ARG A 132 5.39 -2.28 12.83
CA ARG A 132 4.16 -2.13 12.06
C ARG A 132 4.42 -1.37 10.77
N VAL A 133 3.77 -1.75 9.66
CA VAL A 133 3.98 -1.08 8.36
C VAL A 133 2.66 -0.92 7.61
N GLY A 134 2.35 0.30 7.19
CA GLY A 134 1.13 0.58 6.42
C GLY A 134 1.17 -0.04 5.02
N ILE A 135 2.15 0.33 4.20
CA ILE A 135 2.38 -0.23 2.86
C ILE A 135 3.84 -0.70 2.78
N ALA A 136 4.06 -1.95 2.34
CA ALA A 136 5.39 -2.50 2.17
C ALA A 136 5.56 -3.24 0.84
N THR A 137 6.79 -3.22 0.29
CA THR A 137 7.24 -4.23 -0.67
C THR A 137 8.32 -5.07 0.00
N LEU A 138 8.34 -6.39 -0.22
CA LEU A 138 9.32 -7.29 0.39
C LEU A 138 10.59 -7.45 -0.47
N GLY A 139 10.61 -6.84 -1.66
CA GLY A 139 11.74 -6.85 -2.58
C GLY A 139 11.40 -5.98 -3.79
N ALA A 140 11.99 -6.30 -4.94
CA ALA A 140 11.70 -5.61 -6.20
C ALA A 140 10.20 -5.68 -6.54
N PHE A 141 9.64 -4.54 -6.92
CA PHE A 141 8.23 -4.42 -7.34
C PHE A 141 8.14 -3.64 -8.65
N THR A 142 7.28 -4.11 -9.57
CA THR A 142 7.05 -3.42 -10.85
C THR A 142 5.62 -2.88 -10.88
N GLY A 143 5.50 -1.56 -10.98
CA GLY A 143 4.22 -0.85 -11.04
C GLY A 143 4.21 0.40 -10.20
N ASN A 144 3.06 1.06 -10.12
CA ASN A 144 2.95 2.31 -9.39
C ASN A 144 2.48 2.09 -7.94
N ILE A 145 3.00 2.90 -7.02
CA ILE A 145 2.53 2.99 -5.64
C ILE A 145 2.00 4.40 -5.41
N VAL A 146 0.73 4.50 -5.04
CA VAL A 146 0.03 5.78 -4.82
C VAL A 146 -0.63 5.78 -3.45
N ASN A 147 -0.34 6.79 -2.64
CA ASN A 147 -1.07 7.10 -1.42
C ASN A 147 -1.68 8.49 -1.51
N SER A 148 -2.97 8.57 -1.75
CA SER A 148 -3.77 9.81 -1.67
C SER A 148 -4.67 9.85 -0.43
N GLY A 149 -4.75 8.74 0.31
CA GLY A 149 -5.53 8.58 1.52
C GLY A 149 -4.74 8.81 2.81
N ALA A 150 -5.22 8.25 3.90
CA ALA A 150 -4.59 8.34 5.20
C ALA A 150 -3.92 7.03 5.60
N ILE A 151 -2.69 7.11 6.11
CA ILE A 151 -1.95 6.03 6.74
C ILE A 151 -1.60 6.50 8.16
N THR A 152 -2.09 5.79 9.17
CA THR A 152 -1.82 6.06 10.59
C THR A 152 -1.23 4.82 11.23
N ILE A 153 -0.02 4.94 11.74
CA ILE A 153 0.72 3.85 12.35
C ILE A 153 1.20 4.27 13.73
N GLU A 154 0.98 3.42 14.72
CA GLU A 154 1.54 3.56 16.05
C GLU A 154 2.44 2.35 16.33
N GLY A 155 3.67 2.60 16.76
CA GLY A 155 4.63 1.54 17.09
C GLY A 155 6.08 1.94 16.86
N ASN A 156 6.96 1.43 17.71
CA ASN A 156 8.40 1.61 17.58
C ASN A 156 8.93 0.82 16.37
N ASP A 157 10.01 1.28 15.73
CA ASP A 157 10.60 0.64 14.53
C ASP A 157 9.61 0.45 13.37
N SER A 158 8.56 1.27 13.34
CA SER A 158 7.42 1.15 12.44
C SER A 158 7.53 2.11 11.25
N ALA A 159 6.76 1.87 10.20
CA ALA A 159 6.79 2.71 9.01
C ALA A 159 5.40 2.91 8.40
N GLY A 160 5.15 4.11 7.87
CA GLY A 160 3.97 4.36 7.05
C GLY A 160 4.08 3.60 5.72
N ILE A 161 5.13 3.88 4.96
CA ILE A 161 5.43 3.21 3.68
C ILE A 161 6.91 2.79 3.69
N ARG A 162 7.19 1.52 3.38
CA ARG A 162 8.56 0.98 3.32
C ARG A 162 8.75 0.11 2.09
N LEU A 163 9.66 0.51 1.20
CA LEU A 163 10.09 -0.33 0.09
C LEU A 163 11.26 -1.21 0.53
N GLY A 164 11.12 -2.53 0.39
CA GLY A 164 12.16 -3.52 0.69
C GLY A 164 13.11 -3.80 -0.47
N GLY A 165 12.87 -3.20 -1.65
CA GLY A 165 13.71 -3.33 -2.85
C GLY A 165 13.38 -2.26 -3.88
N PRO A 166 14.00 -2.34 -5.08
CA PRO A 166 13.79 -1.36 -6.14
C PRO A 166 12.34 -1.36 -6.63
N LEU A 167 11.87 -0.16 -7.00
CA LEU A 167 10.58 0.07 -7.64
C LEU A 167 10.78 0.42 -9.12
N THR A 168 10.25 -0.43 -10.01
CA THR A 168 10.14 -0.10 -11.44
C THR A 168 8.76 0.49 -11.70
N GLY A 169 8.65 1.82 -11.60
CA GLY A 169 7.39 2.55 -11.69
C GLY A 169 7.44 3.85 -10.92
N ASN A 170 6.31 4.51 -10.76
CA ASN A 170 6.23 5.78 -10.06
C ASN A 170 5.82 5.58 -8.60
N PHE A 171 6.35 6.43 -7.73
CA PHE A 171 5.92 6.56 -6.35
C PHE A 171 5.28 7.92 -6.12
N THR A 172 4.07 7.94 -5.61
CA THR A 172 3.36 9.18 -5.28
C THR A 172 2.73 9.08 -3.89
N THR A 173 2.96 10.06 -3.04
CA THR A 173 2.14 10.31 -1.86
C THR A 173 1.74 11.77 -1.83
N ASP A 174 0.44 12.02 -1.91
CA ASP A 174 -0.21 13.33 -1.78
C ASP A 174 -1.29 13.32 -0.70
N GLY A 175 -1.47 12.19 -0.02
CA GLY A 175 -2.29 12.03 1.17
C GLY A 175 -1.52 12.28 2.47
N THR A 176 -1.98 11.67 3.55
CA THR A 176 -1.38 11.79 4.88
C THR A 176 -0.68 10.49 5.27
N VAL A 177 0.51 10.61 5.84
CA VAL A 177 1.24 9.52 6.49
C VAL A 177 1.65 10.01 7.87
N SER A 178 1.14 9.37 8.92
CA SER A 178 1.48 9.67 10.32
C SER A 178 1.98 8.42 11.01
N VAL A 179 3.17 8.50 11.58
CA VAL A 179 3.78 7.39 12.33
C VAL A 179 4.22 7.89 13.69
N LEU A 180 3.75 7.23 14.76
CA LEU A 180 4.10 7.53 16.13
C LEU A 180 4.87 6.36 16.74
N GLY A 181 6.06 6.64 17.28
CA GLY A 181 6.92 5.64 17.92
C GLY A 181 8.40 5.97 17.72
N ASP A 182 9.25 5.38 18.55
CA ASP A 182 10.69 5.53 18.41
C ASP A 182 11.19 4.87 17.12
N ARG A 183 12.17 5.50 16.46
CA ARG A 183 12.72 5.08 15.18
C ARG A 183 11.63 4.92 14.09
N ALA A 184 10.55 5.70 14.24
CA ALA A 184 9.46 5.76 13.27
C ALA A 184 9.94 6.28 11.92
N LEU A 185 9.43 5.71 10.84
CA LEU A 185 9.72 6.11 9.48
C LEU A 185 8.42 6.44 8.73
N GLY A 186 8.23 7.69 8.34
CA GLY A 186 7.07 8.06 7.53
C GLY A 186 7.09 7.32 6.18
N VAL A 187 8.07 7.64 5.33
CA VAL A 187 8.26 7.02 4.01
C VAL A 187 9.73 6.62 3.82
N GLY A 188 9.96 5.34 3.56
CA GLY A 188 11.27 4.77 3.23
C GLY A 188 11.30 4.19 1.83
N LEU A 189 12.00 4.86 0.91
CA LEU A 189 12.15 4.42 -0.47
C LEU A 189 13.53 3.82 -0.72
N GLN A 190 13.58 2.77 -1.52
CA GLN A 190 14.77 2.27 -2.20
C GLN A 190 14.87 2.94 -3.59
N ASP A 191 15.64 2.37 -4.51
CA ASP A 191 15.74 2.87 -5.87
C ASP A 191 14.37 2.89 -6.56
N VAL A 192 14.02 4.03 -7.15
CA VAL A 192 12.80 4.21 -7.92
C VAL A 192 13.18 4.60 -9.35
N ALA A 193 12.86 3.73 -10.31
CA ALA A 193 13.18 3.96 -11.72
C ALA A 193 12.27 5.01 -12.40
N GLY A 194 11.12 5.32 -11.79
CA GLY A 194 10.17 6.33 -12.26
C GLY A 194 10.24 7.62 -11.46
N ASN A 195 9.16 8.38 -11.51
CA ASN A 195 9.05 9.62 -10.76
C ASN A 195 8.74 9.37 -9.28
N VAL A 196 9.35 10.17 -8.41
CA VAL A 196 9.02 10.22 -6.98
C VAL A 196 8.35 11.56 -6.68
N ARG A 197 7.14 11.51 -6.14
CA ARG A 197 6.39 12.67 -5.68
C ARG A 197 6.02 12.51 -4.21
N LEU A 198 6.55 13.38 -3.36
CA LEU A 198 6.21 13.51 -1.94
C LEU A 198 5.54 14.89 -1.76
N ALA A 199 4.21 14.94 -1.76
CA ALA A 199 3.44 16.18 -1.79
C ALA A 199 2.37 16.28 -0.70
N GLY A 200 2.08 15.22 0.01
CA GLY A 200 1.16 15.21 1.15
C GLY A 200 1.84 15.57 2.46
N THR A 201 1.14 15.35 3.56
CA THR A 201 1.68 15.50 4.90
C THR A 201 2.32 14.18 5.36
N ILE A 202 3.61 14.22 5.68
CA ILE A 202 4.35 13.07 6.20
C ILE A 202 4.91 13.45 7.57
N THR A 203 4.41 12.81 8.62
CA THR A 203 4.83 13.04 10.01
C THR A 203 5.37 11.74 10.59
N ALA A 204 6.50 11.84 11.26
CA ALA A 204 7.05 10.76 12.09
C ALA A 204 7.45 11.39 13.44
N THR A 205 6.91 10.87 14.53
CA THR A 205 7.08 11.40 15.89
C THR A 205 7.64 10.32 16.80
N GLY A 206 8.66 10.64 17.56
CA GLY A 206 9.36 9.74 18.48
C GLY A 206 10.87 9.98 18.45
N LEU A 207 11.61 9.29 19.30
CA LEU A 207 13.08 9.36 19.29
C LEU A 207 13.61 8.74 18.01
N ASP A 208 14.57 9.44 17.36
CA ASP A 208 15.17 9.02 16.08
C ASP A 208 14.17 8.82 14.93
N ALA A 209 12.99 9.46 15.02
CA ALA A 209 11.99 9.38 13.98
C ALA A 209 12.42 10.15 12.71
N THR A 210 12.05 9.64 11.55
CA THR A 210 12.39 10.20 10.23
C THR A 210 11.16 10.29 9.35
N ALA A 211 10.77 11.49 8.92
CA ALA A 211 9.60 11.66 8.08
C ALA A 211 9.76 10.99 6.70
N ALA A 212 10.90 11.16 6.03
CA ALA A 212 11.16 10.53 4.75
C ALA A 212 12.65 10.21 4.56
N ARG A 213 12.93 9.02 4.02
CA ARG A 213 14.27 8.59 3.62
C ARG A 213 14.21 8.00 2.22
N VAL A 214 15.02 8.53 1.31
CA VAL A 214 15.15 8.02 -0.05
C VAL A 214 16.60 7.50 -0.20
N ALA A 215 16.76 6.19 -0.37
CA ALA A 215 18.04 5.62 -0.71
C ALA A 215 18.34 5.96 -2.17
N ARG A 216 19.56 6.48 -2.43
CA ARG A 216 20.02 6.71 -3.79
C ARG A 216 20.82 5.49 -4.24
N SER A 217 20.52 4.96 -5.43
CA SER A 217 21.43 4.09 -6.13
C SER A 217 22.73 4.86 -6.38
N SER A 218 23.84 4.38 -5.84
CA SER A 218 25.16 4.82 -6.29
C SER A 218 25.41 4.14 -7.64
N SER A 219 24.89 4.68 -8.74
CA SER A 219 25.38 4.34 -10.06
C SER A 219 26.84 4.78 -10.14
N ARG A 220 27.80 3.87 -9.90
CA ARG A 220 29.15 4.07 -10.34
C ARG A 220 29.10 4.16 -11.86
N ALA A 221 29.31 5.37 -12.39
CA ALA A 221 29.72 5.51 -13.78
C ALA A 221 31.07 4.76 -13.92
N THR A 222 31.07 3.71 -14.72
CA THR A 222 32.26 3.04 -15.23
C THR A 222 32.70 3.73 -16.51
#